data_fbd5fcc179496de3fdb8b2c58a0aca10
#
_entry.id   fbd5fcc179496de3fdb8b2c58a0aca10
#
_cell.length_a   1.000
_cell.length_b   1.000
_cell.length_c   1.000
_cell.angle_alpha   90.00
_cell.angle_beta   90.00
_cell.angle_gamma   90.00
#
_symmetry.space_group_name_H-M   'P 1'
#
loop_
_entity.id
_entity.type
_entity.pdbx_description
1 polymer ?
#
loop_
_entity_poly.entity_id
_entity_poly.type
_entity_poly.pdbx_seq_one_letter_code
_entity_poly.pdbx_strand_id
1 'polypeptide(L)'
;LTPMRRASLHFEVSGQVSERLVEAGQSVEADSRLLTLVEDDYRDALQRAEAQLELEQGNIEKDRELLRLARRNHALQKDEVARLEQLGQDSLISQSRLDESRIKLLQLQSEVASLKNSTDTAASRLRLLEAERSRAARDRLRTGLAAPFAGIVNTVRVEVGDYVTPSQQVAEVIDISSLDLNVEVRGELAAALSPGQQLAVTVDNGPVEGKLVALQVDPDPETFTHALRIRIPGDVARSGSVARVRLPLQPLPQAVAVPSTAILQDEGKAYVFRLDGEVLLRTPVTTGRHVGELVVVTSGLNGGERVVVRDVAALSDGMQVSAVQDGKTAGP
;
A
#
# COMPACT_ATOMS: atom_id res chain seq x y z
N LEU A 1 -6.80 17.27 7.44
CA LEU A 1 -6.48 16.95 6.03
C LEU A 1 -5.06 16.41 5.93
N THR A 2 -4.89 15.32 5.20
CA THR A 2 -3.59 14.67 4.95
C THR A 2 -3.31 14.62 3.45
N PRO A 3 -2.05 14.63 3.00
CA PRO A 3 -1.74 14.48 1.58
C PRO A 3 -2.20 13.11 1.09
N MET A 4 -2.56 13.01 -0.19
CA MET A 4 -2.99 11.76 -0.83
C MET A 4 -1.93 10.65 -0.71
N ARG A 5 -0.67 11.01 -0.89
CA ARG A 5 0.47 10.09 -0.75
C ARG A 5 1.61 10.79 -0.03
N ARG A 6 2.34 10.01 0.73
CA ARG A 6 3.57 10.44 1.42
C ARG A 6 4.59 9.32 1.29
N ALA A 7 5.80 9.65 0.88
CA ALA A 7 6.91 8.72 0.81
C ALA A 7 8.10 9.25 1.60
N SER A 8 8.50 8.48 2.61
CA SER A 8 9.78 8.66 3.30
C SER A 8 10.85 7.93 2.51
N LEU A 9 11.83 8.66 2.00
CA LEU A 9 12.84 8.15 1.10
C LEU A 9 14.12 7.82 1.84
N HIS A 10 14.69 6.66 1.49
CA HIS A 10 15.92 6.11 2.05
C HIS A 10 16.77 5.61 0.88
N PHE A 11 18.09 5.68 1.01
CA PHE A 11 18.95 4.92 0.11
C PHE A 11 18.89 3.43 0.45
N GLU A 12 19.01 2.57 -0.54
CA GLU A 12 19.11 1.11 -0.34
C GLU A 12 20.54 0.64 -0.13
N VAL A 13 21.52 1.54 -0.35
CA VAL A 13 22.95 1.33 -0.16
C VAL A 13 23.54 2.47 0.69
N SER A 14 24.66 2.23 1.35
CA SER A 14 25.33 3.26 2.14
C SER A 14 26.35 4.02 1.29
N GLY A 15 26.61 5.28 1.63
CA GLY A 15 27.63 6.08 0.95
C GLY A 15 27.58 7.55 1.35
N GLN A 16 28.53 8.31 0.84
CA GLN A 16 28.57 9.75 1.03
C GLN A 16 27.72 10.44 -0.04
N VAL A 17 26.92 11.44 0.35
CA VAL A 17 26.11 12.25 -0.59
C VAL A 17 27.06 13.08 -1.46
N SER A 18 27.02 12.87 -2.77
CA SER A 18 27.81 13.63 -3.75
C SER A 18 27.08 14.84 -4.27
N GLU A 19 25.75 14.73 -4.49
CA GLU A 19 24.94 15.81 -5.04
C GLU A 19 23.56 15.85 -4.39
N ARG A 20 23.09 17.07 -4.15
CA ARG A 20 21.71 17.39 -3.76
C ARG A 20 21.07 18.23 -4.87
N LEU A 21 20.14 17.63 -5.61
CA LEU A 21 19.53 18.22 -6.81
C LEU A 21 18.20 18.91 -6.52
N VAL A 22 17.71 18.82 -5.27
CA VAL A 22 16.40 19.33 -4.86
C VAL A 22 16.46 20.02 -3.50
N GLU A 23 15.51 20.93 -3.29
CA GLU A 23 15.32 21.64 -2.03
C GLU A 23 13.92 21.37 -1.46
N ALA A 24 13.76 21.58 -0.13
CA ALA A 24 12.45 21.52 0.49
C ALA A 24 11.52 22.58 -0.10
N GLY A 25 10.28 22.18 -0.40
CA GLY A 25 9.28 23.02 -1.07
C GLY A 25 9.30 22.93 -2.61
N GLN A 26 10.30 22.31 -3.22
CA GLN A 26 10.40 22.18 -4.67
C GLN A 26 9.44 21.10 -5.20
N SER A 27 8.79 21.41 -6.34
CA SER A 27 7.98 20.44 -7.09
C SER A 27 8.88 19.52 -7.93
N VAL A 28 8.57 18.22 -7.93
CA VAL A 28 9.31 17.21 -8.67
C VAL A 28 8.35 16.29 -9.44
N GLU A 29 8.82 15.78 -10.56
CA GLU A 29 8.11 14.76 -11.34
C GLU A 29 8.47 13.37 -10.86
N ALA A 30 7.67 12.36 -11.24
CA ALA A 30 8.01 10.97 -11.01
C ALA A 30 9.36 10.63 -11.66
N ASP A 31 10.16 9.79 -11.01
CA ASP A 31 11.49 9.36 -11.43
C ASP A 31 12.55 10.47 -11.53
N SER A 32 12.21 11.71 -11.15
CA SER A 32 13.20 12.79 -11.03
C SER A 32 14.25 12.44 -9.97
N ARG A 33 15.52 12.56 -10.30
CA ARG A 33 16.63 12.34 -9.38
C ARG A 33 16.69 13.47 -8.34
N LEU A 34 16.71 13.08 -7.07
CA LEU A 34 16.69 14.00 -5.92
C LEU A 34 18.07 14.15 -5.27
N LEU A 35 18.71 13.01 -5.02
CA LEU A 35 20.01 12.92 -4.33
C LEU A 35 20.86 11.85 -5.04
N THR A 36 22.17 12.00 -4.96
CA THR A 36 23.13 11.04 -5.50
C THR A 36 24.21 10.76 -4.46
N LEU A 37 24.64 9.50 -4.31
CA LEU A 37 25.83 9.13 -3.55
C LEU A 37 27.07 9.12 -4.45
N VAL A 38 28.25 9.17 -3.85
CA VAL A 38 29.51 8.88 -4.54
C VAL A 38 29.44 7.46 -5.08
N GLU A 39 29.53 7.31 -6.39
CA GLU A 39 29.31 6.02 -7.07
C GLU A 39 30.60 5.25 -7.40
N ASP A 40 31.79 5.83 -7.11
CA ASP A 40 33.08 5.28 -7.58
C ASP A 40 33.29 3.83 -7.11
N ASP A 41 33.10 3.55 -5.83
CA ASP A 41 33.24 2.19 -5.29
C ASP A 41 32.26 1.19 -5.92
N TYR A 42 31.05 1.63 -6.20
CA TYR A 42 30.00 0.81 -6.84
C TYR A 42 30.27 0.58 -8.32
N ARG A 43 30.80 1.60 -9.02
CA ARG A 43 31.25 1.49 -10.41
C ARG A 43 32.42 0.51 -10.52
N ASP A 44 33.38 0.63 -9.63
CA ASP A 44 34.55 -0.27 -9.61
C ASP A 44 34.16 -1.71 -9.26
N ALA A 45 33.18 -1.90 -8.37
CA ALA A 45 32.63 -3.22 -8.08
C ALA A 45 31.93 -3.85 -9.30
N LEU A 46 31.17 -3.07 -10.03
CA LEU A 46 30.52 -3.51 -11.27
C LEU A 46 31.57 -3.89 -12.32
N GLN A 47 32.57 -3.03 -12.54
CA GLN A 47 33.63 -3.27 -13.51
C GLN A 47 34.45 -4.53 -13.16
N ARG A 48 34.74 -4.78 -11.89
CA ARG A 48 35.37 -6.02 -11.43
C ARG A 48 34.53 -7.26 -11.73
N ALA A 49 33.24 -7.20 -11.45
CA ALA A 49 32.33 -8.32 -11.72
C ALA A 49 32.17 -8.58 -13.24
N GLU A 50 32.17 -7.53 -14.05
CA GLU A 50 32.14 -7.65 -15.53
C GLU A 50 33.43 -8.29 -16.06
N ALA A 51 34.58 -7.85 -15.58
CA ALA A 51 35.87 -8.44 -15.97
C ALA A 51 36.01 -9.92 -15.56
N GLN A 52 35.49 -10.31 -14.39
CA GLN A 52 35.48 -11.70 -13.94
C GLN A 52 34.57 -12.57 -14.83
N LEU A 53 33.42 -12.06 -15.21
CA LEU A 53 32.49 -12.75 -16.11
C LEU A 53 33.13 -12.96 -17.48
N GLU A 54 33.75 -11.92 -18.06
CA GLU A 54 34.44 -11.98 -19.34
C GLU A 54 35.61 -12.98 -19.31
N LEU A 55 36.42 -12.97 -18.25
CA LEU A 55 37.52 -13.92 -18.07
C LEU A 55 37.01 -15.38 -18.05
N GLU A 56 35.93 -15.65 -17.32
CA GLU A 56 35.35 -16.99 -17.24
C GLU A 56 34.75 -17.42 -18.57
N GLN A 57 34.10 -16.51 -19.32
CA GLN A 57 33.62 -16.80 -20.67
C GLN A 57 34.76 -17.22 -21.59
N GLY A 58 35.90 -16.52 -21.53
CA GLY A 58 37.09 -16.89 -22.27
C GLY A 58 37.68 -18.25 -21.86
N ASN A 59 37.69 -18.56 -20.56
CA ASN A 59 38.13 -19.86 -20.06
C ASN A 59 37.24 -21.01 -20.56
N ILE A 60 35.93 -20.79 -20.53
CA ILE A 60 34.96 -21.78 -21.01
C ILE A 60 35.13 -22.04 -22.52
N GLU A 61 35.36 -21.02 -23.32
CA GLU A 61 35.61 -21.16 -24.76
C GLU A 61 36.88 -21.99 -25.03
N LYS A 62 37.94 -21.67 -24.28
CA LYS A 62 39.19 -22.44 -24.32
C LYS A 62 38.96 -23.91 -23.92
N ASP A 63 38.26 -24.18 -22.84
CA ASP A 63 37.98 -25.53 -22.34
C ASP A 63 37.15 -26.34 -23.37
N ARG A 64 36.18 -25.70 -24.01
CA ARG A 64 35.40 -26.31 -25.10
C ARG A 64 36.27 -26.71 -26.28
N GLU A 65 37.19 -25.86 -26.69
CA GLU A 65 38.11 -26.16 -27.80
C GLU A 65 39.08 -27.29 -27.40
N LEU A 66 39.64 -27.28 -26.20
CA LEU A 66 40.47 -28.34 -25.68
C LEU A 66 39.73 -29.68 -25.61
N LEU A 67 38.48 -29.67 -25.17
CA LEU A 67 37.63 -30.87 -25.14
C LEU A 67 37.40 -31.43 -26.54
N ARG A 68 37.18 -30.55 -27.52
CA ARG A 68 37.03 -30.95 -28.93
C ARG A 68 38.28 -31.66 -29.48
N LEU A 69 39.46 -31.11 -29.19
CA LEU A 69 40.73 -31.68 -29.56
C LEU A 69 41.03 -33.00 -28.84
N ALA A 70 40.81 -33.06 -27.53
CA ALA A 70 40.98 -34.26 -26.71
C ALA A 70 40.08 -35.42 -27.20
N ARG A 71 38.82 -35.13 -27.52
CA ARG A 71 37.89 -36.13 -28.09
C ARG A 71 38.36 -36.68 -29.43
N ARG A 72 38.93 -35.82 -30.29
CA ARG A 72 39.49 -36.25 -31.57
C ARG A 72 40.71 -37.16 -31.39
N ASN A 73 41.64 -36.77 -30.49
CA ASN A 73 42.82 -37.57 -30.16
C ASN A 73 42.43 -38.92 -29.55
N HIS A 74 41.47 -38.93 -28.64
CA HIS A 74 40.93 -40.17 -28.05
C HIS A 74 40.31 -41.08 -29.11
N ALA A 75 39.54 -40.56 -30.06
CA ALA A 75 38.95 -41.31 -31.13
C ALA A 75 40.03 -41.96 -32.03
N LEU A 76 41.04 -41.20 -32.46
CA LEU A 76 42.17 -41.72 -33.26
C LEU A 76 42.94 -42.80 -32.52
N GLN A 77 43.19 -42.63 -31.20
CA GLN A 77 43.88 -43.67 -30.41
C GLN A 77 43.02 -44.91 -30.21
N LYS A 78 41.69 -44.77 -30.09
CA LYS A 78 40.77 -45.90 -30.02
C LYS A 78 40.79 -46.74 -31.29
N ASP A 79 40.81 -46.08 -32.46
CA ASP A 79 40.90 -46.75 -33.75
C ASP A 79 42.25 -47.45 -33.94
N GLU A 80 43.34 -46.85 -33.40
CA GLU A 80 44.71 -47.50 -33.45
C GLU A 80 44.72 -48.76 -32.56
N VAL A 81 44.16 -48.68 -31.29
CA VAL A 81 44.06 -49.87 -30.41
C VAL A 81 43.26 -50.98 -31.09
N ALA A 82 42.09 -50.66 -31.69
CA ALA A 82 41.27 -51.63 -32.38
C ALA A 82 42.03 -52.33 -33.56
N ARG A 83 42.83 -51.57 -34.34
CA ARG A 83 43.64 -52.07 -35.37
C ARG A 83 44.75 -52.98 -34.85
N LEU A 84 45.45 -52.62 -33.78
CA LEU A 84 46.48 -53.42 -33.12
C LEU A 84 45.91 -54.73 -32.54
N GLU A 85 44.68 -54.69 -31.99
CA GLU A 85 43.97 -55.87 -31.48
C GLU A 85 43.68 -56.88 -32.60
N GLN A 86 43.26 -56.42 -33.79
CA GLN A 86 43.06 -57.28 -34.94
C GLN A 86 44.39 -57.92 -35.42
N LEU A 87 45.46 -57.14 -35.52
CA LEU A 87 46.79 -57.65 -35.91
C LEU A 87 47.39 -58.58 -34.82
N GLY A 88 47.05 -58.39 -33.53
CA GLY A 88 47.46 -59.25 -32.44
C GLY A 88 46.84 -60.64 -32.47
N GLN A 89 45.64 -60.82 -33.02
CA GLN A 89 45.02 -62.11 -33.28
C GLN A 89 45.81 -62.97 -34.27
N ASP A 90 46.46 -62.29 -35.22
CA ASP A 90 47.28 -62.96 -36.24
C ASP A 90 48.76 -63.16 -35.79
N SER A 91 49.08 -62.92 -34.52
CA SER A 91 50.46 -63.03 -33.95
C SER A 91 51.46 -62.07 -34.57
N LEU A 92 51.03 -60.97 -35.19
CA LEU A 92 51.90 -60.07 -36.01
C LEU A 92 52.49 -58.91 -35.14
N ILE A 93 52.08 -58.74 -33.88
CA ILE A 93 52.55 -57.65 -32.95
C ILE A 93 52.91 -58.21 -31.58
N SER A 94 53.81 -57.49 -30.85
CA SER A 94 54.13 -57.82 -29.48
C SER A 94 53.04 -57.38 -28.54
N GLN A 95 52.77 -58.15 -27.52
CA GLN A 95 51.81 -57.81 -26.45
C GLN A 95 52.13 -56.46 -25.75
N SER A 96 53.46 -56.20 -25.57
CA SER A 96 53.89 -54.91 -24.94
C SER A 96 53.41 -53.68 -25.73
N ARG A 97 53.41 -53.73 -27.05
CA ARG A 97 52.98 -52.61 -27.92
C ARG A 97 51.47 -52.39 -27.84
N LEU A 98 50.67 -53.43 -27.69
CA LEU A 98 49.24 -53.33 -27.50
C LEU A 98 48.95 -52.71 -26.12
N ASP A 99 49.67 -53.16 -25.08
CA ASP A 99 49.46 -52.69 -23.73
C ASP A 99 49.87 -51.18 -23.59
N GLU A 100 50.97 -50.75 -24.24
CA GLU A 100 51.36 -49.33 -24.31
C GLU A 100 50.29 -48.50 -24.97
N SER A 101 49.70 -48.98 -26.07
CA SER A 101 48.65 -48.27 -26.80
C SER A 101 47.36 -48.18 -25.99
N ARG A 102 47.01 -49.20 -25.20
CA ARG A 102 45.88 -49.21 -24.26
C ARG A 102 46.10 -48.23 -23.11
N ILE A 103 47.30 -48.16 -22.52
CA ILE A 103 47.63 -47.21 -21.47
C ILE A 103 47.45 -45.79 -22.00
N LYS A 104 47.94 -45.50 -23.23
CA LYS A 104 47.73 -44.20 -23.86
C LYS A 104 46.27 -43.86 -24.11
N LEU A 105 45.44 -44.84 -24.49
CA LEU A 105 43.99 -44.66 -24.63
C LEU A 105 43.34 -44.29 -23.32
N LEU A 106 43.67 -44.95 -22.21
CA LEU A 106 43.16 -44.64 -20.87
C LEU A 106 43.57 -43.23 -20.40
N GLN A 107 44.81 -42.79 -20.73
CA GLN A 107 45.23 -41.42 -20.42
C GLN A 107 44.39 -40.37 -21.13
N LEU A 108 44.16 -40.56 -22.47
CA LEU A 108 43.34 -39.67 -23.28
C LEU A 108 41.86 -39.70 -22.84
N GLN A 109 41.35 -40.86 -22.40
CA GLN A 109 40.02 -40.98 -21.85
C GLN A 109 39.87 -40.17 -20.55
N SER A 110 40.88 -40.21 -19.68
CA SER A 110 40.92 -39.41 -18.43
C SER A 110 40.95 -37.91 -18.71
N GLU A 111 41.74 -37.48 -19.72
CA GLU A 111 41.79 -36.08 -20.17
C GLU A 111 40.42 -35.59 -20.68
N VAL A 112 39.77 -36.39 -21.56
CA VAL A 112 38.40 -36.10 -22.05
C VAL A 112 37.42 -35.99 -20.89
N ALA A 113 37.48 -36.90 -19.89
CA ALA A 113 36.59 -36.87 -18.74
C ALA A 113 36.81 -35.60 -17.88
N SER A 114 38.07 -35.19 -17.66
CA SER A 114 38.40 -33.97 -16.92
C SER A 114 37.88 -32.72 -17.60
N LEU A 115 38.16 -32.55 -18.91
CA LEU A 115 37.70 -31.39 -19.69
C LEU A 115 36.18 -31.37 -19.85
N LYS A 116 35.55 -32.55 -19.98
CA LYS A 116 34.08 -32.64 -19.97
C LYS A 116 33.49 -32.15 -18.65
N ASN A 117 34.03 -32.59 -17.51
CA ASN A 117 33.57 -32.12 -16.20
C ASN A 117 33.71 -30.58 -16.05
N SER A 118 34.86 -30.01 -16.53
CA SER A 118 35.05 -28.55 -16.56
C SER A 118 33.97 -27.86 -17.38
N THR A 119 33.65 -28.35 -18.58
CA THR A 119 32.61 -27.75 -19.43
C THR A 119 31.20 -27.99 -18.92
N ASP A 120 30.90 -29.12 -18.28
CA ASP A 120 29.60 -29.43 -17.71
C ASP A 120 29.29 -28.51 -16.52
N THR A 121 30.29 -28.12 -15.71
CA THR A 121 30.14 -27.17 -14.61
C THR A 121 30.14 -25.70 -15.00
N ALA A 122 30.56 -25.40 -16.23
CA ALA A 122 30.68 -24.02 -16.75
C ALA A 122 29.40 -23.19 -16.64
N ALA A 123 28.25 -23.78 -16.98
CA ALA A 123 26.96 -23.10 -16.90
C ALA A 123 26.61 -22.65 -15.45
N SER A 124 27.03 -23.40 -14.45
CA SER A 124 26.80 -23.03 -13.05
C SER A 124 27.73 -21.90 -12.60
N ARG A 125 28.99 -21.93 -13.03
CA ARG A 125 29.96 -20.85 -12.77
C ARG A 125 29.53 -19.54 -13.44
N LEU A 126 29.07 -19.58 -14.69
CA LEU A 126 28.55 -18.40 -15.39
C LEU A 126 27.35 -17.80 -14.66
N ARG A 127 26.36 -18.61 -14.27
CA ARG A 127 25.18 -18.11 -13.53
C ARG A 127 25.56 -17.42 -12.21
N LEU A 128 26.58 -17.93 -11.52
CA LEU A 128 27.08 -17.27 -10.30
C LEU A 128 27.65 -15.88 -10.60
N LEU A 129 28.53 -15.78 -11.60
CA LEU A 129 29.17 -14.51 -12.00
C LEU A 129 28.16 -13.52 -12.59
N GLU A 130 27.19 -13.99 -13.36
CA GLU A 130 26.08 -13.18 -13.87
C GLU A 130 25.23 -12.61 -12.72
N ALA A 131 24.98 -13.41 -11.67
CA ALA A 131 24.27 -12.95 -10.48
C ALA A 131 25.07 -11.89 -9.72
N GLU A 132 26.38 -12.06 -9.56
CA GLU A 132 27.30 -11.09 -8.94
C GLU A 132 27.35 -9.79 -9.75
N ARG A 133 27.53 -9.86 -11.05
CA ARG A 133 27.47 -8.68 -11.95
C ARG A 133 26.12 -7.96 -11.84
N SER A 134 25.01 -8.71 -11.84
CA SER A 134 23.67 -8.14 -11.72
C SER A 134 23.45 -7.47 -10.37
N ARG A 135 24.00 -8.02 -9.29
CA ARG A 135 23.97 -7.39 -7.96
C ARG A 135 24.75 -6.06 -7.97
N ALA A 136 25.98 -6.06 -8.45
CA ALA A 136 26.81 -4.86 -8.52
C ALA A 136 26.15 -3.76 -9.37
N ALA A 137 25.52 -4.13 -10.48
CA ALA A 137 24.77 -3.20 -11.32
C ALA A 137 23.57 -2.57 -10.60
N ARG A 138 22.79 -3.36 -9.82
CA ARG A 138 21.68 -2.82 -9.02
C ARG A 138 22.20 -1.92 -7.90
N ASP A 139 23.25 -2.30 -7.20
CA ASP A 139 23.81 -1.52 -6.10
C ASP A 139 24.34 -0.17 -6.61
N ARG A 140 24.93 -0.13 -7.82
CA ARG A 140 25.28 1.13 -8.49
C ARG A 140 24.06 1.96 -8.83
N LEU A 141 22.97 1.39 -9.35
CA LEU A 141 21.73 2.14 -9.64
C LEU A 141 21.13 2.74 -8.37
N ARG A 142 21.26 2.06 -7.23
CA ARG A 142 20.76 2.48 -5.91
C ARG A 142 21.53 3.64 -5.28
N THR A 143 22.66 4.05 -5.88
CA THR A 143 23.36 5.29 -5.47
C THR A 143 22.59 6.55 -5.86
N GLY A 144 21.65 6.44 -6.80
CA GLY A 144 20.73 7.53 -7.16
C GLY A 144 19.38 7.36 -6.47
N LEU A 145 18.91 8.38 -5.76
CA LEU A 145 17.59 8.42 -5.16
C LEU A 145 16.65 9.24 -6.02
N ALA A 146 15.53 8.65 -6.44
CA ALA A 146 14.54 9.30 -7.30
C ALA A 146 13.17 9.42 -6.60
N ALA A 147 12.35 10.36 -7.07
CA ALA A 147 10.99 10.55 -6.59
C ALA A 147 10.08 9.39 -7.07
N PRO A 148 9.35 8.70 -6.19
CA PRO A 148 8.48 7.58 -6.57
C PRO A 148 7.19 8.01 -7.26
N PHE A 149 6.85 9.29 -7.21
CA PHE A 149 5.69 9.92 -7.85
C PHE A 149 5.90 11.43 -7.94
N ALA A 150 5.15 12.09 -8.81
CA ALA A 150 5.13 13.55 -8.90
C ALA A 150 4.53 14.19 -7.65
N GLY A 151 5.20 15.19 -7.09
CA GLY A 151 4.78 15.82 -5.84
C GLY A 151 5.67 16.97 -5.42
N ILE A 152 5.66 17.27 -4.13
CA ILE A 152 6.51 18.30 -3.53
C ILE A 152 7.46 17.62 -2.53
N VAL A 153 8.73 18.03 -2.57
CA VAL A 153 9.72 17.65 -1.56
C VAL A 153 9.38 18.37 -0.26
N ASN A 154 8.87 17.62 0.71
CA ASN A 154 8.48 18.18 2.00
C ASN A 154 9.69 18.51 2.88
N THR A 155 10.65 17.58 2.95
CA THR A 155 11.89 17.75 3.72
C THR A 155 13.05 17.08 3.00
N VAL A 156 14.25 17.68 3.13
CA VAL A 156 15.54 17.04 2.87
C VAL A 156 16.34 17.12 4.15
N ARG A 157 16.90 15.99 4.62
CA ARG A 157 17.55 15.87 5.94
C ARG A 157 19.04 15.64 5.86
N VAL A 158 19.61 15.73 4.67
CA VAL A 158 21.02 15.47 4.41
C VAL A 158 21.61 16.55 3.52
N GLU A 159 22.89 16.80 3.70
CA GLU A 159 23.67 17.73 2.89
C GLU A 159 24.76 16.99 2.11
N VAL A 160 25.32 17.67 1.10
CA VAL A 160 26.46 17.15 0.35
C VAL A 160 27.64 16.94 1.31
N GLY A 161 28.22 15.75 1.27
CA GLY A 161 29.30 15.34 2.17
C GLY A 161 28.84 14.46 3.33
N ASP A 162 27.54 14.41 3.66
CA ASP A 162 27.02 13.53 4.70
C ASP A 162 27.13 12.06 4.30
N TYR A 163 27.42 11.20 5.28
CA TYR A 163 27.42 9.75 5.10
C TYR A 163 26.08 9.17 5.53
N VAL A 164 25.42 8.43 4.64
CA VAL A 164 24.09 7.86 4.87
C VAL A 164 24.08 6.33 4.86
N THR A 165 23.10 5.77 5.56
CA THR A 165 22.87 4.32 5.64
C THR A 165 21.43 3.98 5.20
N PRO A 166 21.15 2.72 4.80
CA PRO A 166 19.81 2.31 4.31
C PRO A 166 18.65 2.55 5.28
N SER A 167 18.91 2.61 6.59
CA SER A 167 17.88 2.86 7.62
C SER A 167 17.55 4.34 7.83
N GLN A 168 18.34 5.24 7.27
CA GLN A 168 18.22 6.67 7.50
C GLN A 168 17.27 7.31 6.49
N GLN A 169 16.22 7.99 6.98
CA GLN A 169 15.37 8.82 6.13
C GLN A 169 16.14 10.06 5.68
N VAL A 170 16.28 10.24 4.37
CA VAL A 170 17.05 11.36 3.77
C VAL A 170 16.16 12.43 3.17
N ALA A 171 14.97 12.07 2.67
CA ALA A 171 14.02 13.03 2.12
C ALA A 171 12.58 12.53 2.32
N GLU A 172 11.62 13.43 2.16
CA GLU A 172 10.21 13.12 2.15
C GLU A 172 9.54 13.81 0.96
N VAL A 173 8.78 13.05 0.17
CA VAL A 173 7.97 13.58 -0.94
C VAL A 173 6.49 13.37 -0.62
N ILE A 174 5.68 14.40 -0.83
CA ILE A 174 4.23 14.37 -0.63
C ILE A 174 3.50 14.72 -1.92
N ASP A 175 2.40 14.02 -2.16
CA ASP A 175 1.47 14.33 -3.25
C ASP A 175 0.29 15.10 -2.67
N ILE A 176 0.20 16.38 -3.02
CA ILE A 176 -0.88 17.28 -2.61
C ILE A 176 -1.87 17.58 -3.74
N SER A 177 -1.84 16.85 -4.85
CA SER A 177 -2.83 16.99 -5.93
C SER A 177 -4.25 16.77 -5.44
N SER A 178 -4.40 15.98 -4.39
CA SER A 178 -5.62 15.82 -3.62
C SER A 178 -5.29 15.64 -2.13
N LEU A 179 -6.25 15.94 -1.28
CA LEU A 179 -6.14 15.79 0.16
C LEU A 179 -7.21 14.80 0.66
N ASP A 180 -6.82 13.96 1.57
CA ASP A 180 -7.72 12.99 2.21
C ASP A 180 -8.14 13.52 3.61
N LEU A 181 -9.45 13.58 3.84
CA LEU A 181 -10.06 13.83 5.12
C LEU A 181 -10.46 12.48 5.74
N ASN A 182 -9.81 12.12 6.84
CA ASN A 182 -10.15 10.92 7.59
C ASN A 182 -11.14 11.30 8.70
N VAL A 183 -12.28 10.61 8.75
CA VAL A 183 -13.36 10.85 9.71
C VAL A 183 -13.80 9.50 10.27
N GLU A 184 -14.03 9.45 11.57
CA GLU A 184 -14.60 8.29 12.23
C GLU A 184 -16.08 8.53 12.53
N VAL A 185 -16.92 7.56 12.18
CA VAL A 185 -18.37 7.65 12.37
C VAL A 185 -18.92 6.38 13.00
N ARG A 186 -20.04 6.51 13.72
CA ARG A 186 -20.76 5.36 14.27
C ARG A 186 -21.46 4.57 13.16
N GLY A 187 -21.72 3.28 13.40
CA GLY A 187 -22.30 2.36 12.42
C GLY A 187 -23.61 2.84 11.81
N GLU A 188 -24.47 3.54 12.56
CA GLU A 188 -25.72 4.10 12.06
C GLU A 188 -25.50 5.11 10.91
N LEU A 189 -24.45 5.95 11.04
CA LEU A 189 -24.10 6.91 9.99
C LEU A 189 -23.37 6.22 8.85
N ALA A 190 -22.50 5.25 9.15
CA ALA A 190 -21.79 4.47 8.13
C ALA A 190 -22.74 3.73 7.19
N ALA A 191 -23.84 3.17 7.72
CA ALA A 191 -24.85 2.45 6.95
C ALA A 191 -25.57 3.31 5.90
N ALA A 192 -25.60 4.64 6.09
CA ALA A 192 -26.21 5.60 5.15
C ALA A 192 -25.27 6.07 4.04
N LEU A 193 -24.01 5.64 4.06
CA LEU A 193 -22.96 6.12 3.17
C LEU A 193 -22.51 5.02 2.21
N SER A 194 -22.13 5.42 1.01
CA SER A 194 -21.60 4.51 -0.01
C SER A 194 -20.36 5.09 -0.67
N PRO A 195 -19.32 4.28 -0.92
CA PRO A 195 -18.17 4.72 -1.70
C PRO A 195 -18.60 5.32 -3.05
N GLY A 196 -17.95 6.42 -3.42
CA GLY A 196 -18.29 7.20 -4.61
C GLY A 196 -19.26 8.36 -4.38
N GLN A 197 -19.91 8.44 -3.21
CA GLN A 197 -20.84 9.50 -2.85
C GLN A 197 -20.13 10.84 -2.72
N GLN A 198 -20.80 11.93 -3.19
CA GLN A 198 -20.35 13.31 -2.97
C GLN A 198 -20.86 13.79 -1.61
N LEU A 199 -19.99 14.44 -0.87
CA LEU A 199 -20.25 14.97 0.47
C LEU A 199 -19.83 16.44 0.54
N ALA A 200 -20.64 17.27 1.20
CA ALA A 200 -20.29 18.65 1.43
C ALA A 200 -19.24 18.74 2.56
N VAL A 201 -18.06 19.20 2.21
CA VAL A 201 -16.94 19.45 3.14
C VAL A 201 -16.72 20.95 3.25
N THR A 202 -16.52 21.45 4.45
CA THR A 202 -16.17 22.86 4.70
C THR A 202 -14.71 22.90 5.14
N VAL A 203 -13.90 23.64 4.42
CA VAL A 203 -12.50 23.97 4.73
C VAL A 203 -12.35 25.47 4.98
N ASP A 204 -11.16 25.93 5.36
CA ASP A 204 -10.91 27.34 5.70
C ASP A 204 -11.36 28.31 4.59
N ASN A 205 -11.26 27.90 3.33
CA ASN A 205 -11.61 28.71 2.15
C ASN A 205 -13.10 28.58 1.73
N GLY A 206 -13.91 27.85 2.48
CA GLY A 206 -15.34 27.71 2.21
C GLY A 206 -15.79 26.27 1.92
N PRO A 207 -17.03 26.09 1.42
CA PRO A 207 -17.56 24.78 1.10
C PRO A 207 -16.93 24.22 -0.19
N VAL A 208 -16.56 22.93 -0.16
CA VAL A 208 -16.04 22.16 -1.27
C VAL A 208 -16.73 20.80 -1.37
N GLU A 209 -16.78 20.22 -2.55
CA GLU A 209 -17.28 18.86 -2.71
C GLU A 209 -16.16 17.84 -2.48
N GLY A 210 -16.40 16.91 -1.55
CA GLY A 210 -15.53 15.79 -1.29
C GLY A 210 -16.16 14.48 -1.75
N LYS A 211 -15.34 13.58 -2.29
CA LYS A 211 -15.77 12.24 -2.71
C LYS A 211 -15.41 11.21 -1.66
N LEU A 212 -16.37 10.45 -1.17
CA LEU A 212 -16.12 9.29 -0.29
C LEU A 212 -15.39 8.20 -1.10
N VAL A 213 -14.11 8.00 -0.82
CA VAL A 213 -13.26 7.04 -1.54
C VAL A 213 -13.14 5.70 -0.83
N ALA A 214 -13.29 5.70 0.49
CA ALA A 214 -13.25 4.47 1.29
C ALA A 214 -14.13 4.59 2.52
N LEU A 215 -14.76 3.47 2.87
CA LEU A 215 -15.52 3.26 4.09
C LEU A 215 -15.05 1.92 4.68
N GLN A 216 -14.55 1.94 5.89
CA GLN A 216 -14.19 0.73 6.63
C GLN A 216 -15.48 -0.03 6.98
N VAL A 217 -15.54 -1.30 6.59
CA VAL A 217 -16.75 -2.14 6.80
C VAL A 217 -16.79 -2.68 8.23
N ASP A 218 -15.65 -3.13 8.75
CA ASP A 218 -15.53 -3.64 10.11
C ASP A 218 -15.17 -2.49 11.05
N PRO A 219 -15.93 -2.25 12.14
CA PRO A 219 -15.65 -1.16 13.05
C PRO A 219 -14.36 -1.40 13.84
N ASP A 220 -13.72 -0.32 14.25
CA ASP A 220 -12.65 -0.39 15.22
C ASP A 220 -13.17 -0.99 16.55
N PRO A 221 -12.52 -2.03 17.10
CA PRO A 221 -13.01 -2.75 18.29
C PRO A 221 -12.95 -1.93 19.59
N GLU A 222 -12.13 -0.87 19.62
CA GLU A 222 -12.00 -0.02 20.82
C GLU A 222 -13.01 1.12 20.81
N THR A 223 -13.24 1.74 19.66
CA THR A 223 -14.07 2.93 19.51
C THR A 223 -15.48 2.65 18.98
N PHE A 224 -15.71 1.46 18.40
CA PHE A 224 -16.92 1.07 17.69
C PHE A 224 -17.30 2.04 16.57
N THR A 225 -16.28 2.63 15.92
CA THR A 225 -16.43 3.56 14.81
C THR A 225 -15.92 2.96 13.51
N HIS A 226 -16.43 3.47 12.39
CA HIS A 226 -15.99 3.14 11.03
C HIS A 226 -15.20 4.30 10.47
N ALA A 227 -13.99 4.03 9.96
CA ALA A 227 -13.19 5.06 9.32
C ALA A 227 -13.70 5.35 7.90
N LEU A 228 -13.92 6.63 7.62
CA LEU A 228 -14.24 7.18 6.31
C LEU A 228 -13.03 7.90 5.75
N ARG A 229 -12.79 7.76 4.47
CA ARG A 229 -11.82 8.57 3.75
C ARG A 229 -12.53 9.35 2.65
N ILE A 230 -12.52 10.66 2.79
CA ILE A 230 -13.15 11.59 1.86
C ILE A 230 -12.05 12.36 1.16
N ARG A 231 -12.01 12.32 -0.16
CA ARG A 231 -11.02 13.00 -0.99
C ARG A 231 -11.56 14.32 -1.48
N ILE A 232 -10.74 15.37 -1.36
CA ILE A 232 -10.99 16.72 -1.88
C ILE A 232 -9.85 17.14 -2.80
N PRO A 233 -10.07 18.09 -3.75
CA PRO A 233 -8.99 18.66 -4.55
C PRO A 233 -7.91 19.33 -3.69
N GLY A 234 -6.65 19.25 -4.11
CA GLY A 234 -5.52 19.76 -3.31
C GLY A 234 -5.33 21.28 -3.34
N ASP A 235 -5.96 21.96 -4.30
CA ASP A 235 -5.89 23.42 -4.49
C ASP A 235 -6.83 24.19 -3.55
N VAL A 236 -7.76 23.52 -2.89
CA VAL A 236 -8.78 24.15 -2.04
C VAL A 236 -8.36 24.35 -0.59
N ALA A 237 -7.35 23.61 -0.10
CA ALA A 237 -6.87 23.67 1.27
C ALA A 237 -5.40 23.25 1.38
N ARG A 238 -4.78 23.49 2.52
CA ARG A 238 -3.42 23.00 2.81
C ARG A 238 -3.47 21.69 3.60
N SER A 239 -2.48 20.84 3.37
CA SER A 239 -2.24 19.70 4.26
C SER A 239 -2.07 20.19 5.71
N GLY A 240 -2.70 19.50 6.66
CA GLY A 240 -2.74 19.90 8.07
C GLY A 240 -3.94 20.79 8.45
N SER A 241 -4.66 21.39 7.49
CA SER A 241 -5.88 22.17 7.79
C SER A 241 -6.98 21.31 8.39
N VAL A 242 -7.83 21.96 9.21
CA VAL A 242 -9.05 21.36 9.74
C VAL A 242 -10.16 21.43 8.70
N ALA A 243 -10.91 20.34 8.56
CA ALA A 243 -12.07 20.31 7.70
C ALA A 243 -13.28 19.76 8.48
N ARG A 244 -14.47 20.19 8.10
CA ARG A 244 -15.75 19.69 8.61
C ARG A 244 -16.54 19.07 7.48
N VAL A 245 -17.06 17.88 7.68
CA VAL A 245 -17.94 17.22 6.72
C VAL A 245 -19.37 17.20 7.26
N ARG A 246 -20.32 17.47 6.36
CA ARG A 246 -21.74 17.31 6.67
C ARG A 246 -22.19 15.95 6.14
N LEU A 247 -22.50 15.05 7.08
CA LEU A 247 -22.99 13.72 6.72
C LEU A 247 -24.51 13.70 6.66
N PRO A 248 -25.13 13.07 5.65
CA PRO A 248 -26.56 12.90 5.57
C PRO A 248 -27.02 11.95 6.68
N LEU A 249 -28.01 12.35 7.44
CA LEU A 249 -28.72 11.44 8.34
C LEU A 249 -29.77 10.68 7.51
N GLN A 250 -29.97 9.39 7.83
CA GLN A 250 -31.09 8.66 7.25
C GLN A 250 -32.40 9.36 7.61
N PRO A 251 -33.24 9.71 6.63
CA PRO A 251 -34.57 10.18 6.91
C PRO A 251 -35.33 9.09 7.68
N LEU A 252 -36.09 9.48 8.70
CA LEU A 252 -37.04 8.58 9.36
C LEU A 252 -38.41 8.79 8.68
N PRO A 253 -38.78 7.99 7.68
CA PRO A 253 -40.07 8.12 7.05
C PRO A 253 -41.15 7.83 8.11
N GLN A 254 -42.15 8.72 8.20
CA GLN A 254 -43.27 8.60 9.13
C GLN A 254 -42.94 8.64 10.62
N ALA A 255 -41.80 9.27 10.99
CA ALA A 255 -41.49 9.48 12.40
C ALA A 255 -42.46 10.47 13.04
N VAL A 256 -43.10 10.07 14.14
CA VAL A 256 -43.83 10.97 14.98
C VAL A 256 -42.83 11.74 15.85
N ALA A 257 -42.83 13.05 15.78
CA ALA A 257 -41.94 13.87 16.60
C ALA A 257 -42.74 14.92 17.37
N VAL A 258 -42.36 15.16 18.63
CA VAL A 258 -42.98 16.15 19.47
C VAL A 258 -41.90 17.10 19.99
N PRO A 259 -42.22 18.37 20.31
CA PRO A 259 -41.28 19.24 20.99
C PRO A 259 -40.82 18.64 22.31
N SER A 260 -39.56 18.82 22.67
CA SER A 260 -38.98 18.30 23.92
C SER A 260 -39.75 18.78 25.15
N THR A 261 -40.36 19.96 25.07
CA THR A 261 -41.23 20.54 26.11
C THR A 261 -42.53 19.78 26.32
N ALA A 262 -42.97 18.93 25.34
CA ALA A 262 -44.20 18.13 25.50
C ALA A 262 -43.97 16.83 26.30
N ILE A 263 -42.69 16.48 26.58
CA ILE A 263 -42.34 15.23 27.24
C ILE A 263 -42.22 15.49 28.76
N LEU A 264 -43.05 14.79 29.51
CA LEU A 264 -42.95 14.72 30.98
C LEU A 264 -42.15 13.45 31.32
N GLN A 265 -41.08 13.64 32.10
CA GLN A 265 -40.35 12.52 32.71
C GLN A 265 -40.83 12.28 34.12
N ASP A 266 -41.32 11.09 34.42
CA ASP A 266 -41.78 10.69 35.74
C ASP A 266 -41.38 9.24 36.03
N GLU A 267 -40.76 8.99 37.18
CA GLU A 267 -40.27 7.69 37.64
C GLU A 267 -39.43 6.95 36.61
N GLY A 268 -38.62 7.68 35.77
CA GLY A 268 -37.76 7.09 34.73
C GLY A 268 -38.48 6.68 33.45
N LYS A 269 -39.77 7.04 33.32
CA LYS A 269 -40.57 6.84 32.10
C LYS A 269 -40.95 8.17 31.49
N ALA A 270 -41.05 8.20 30.16
CA ALA A 270 -41.49 9.37 29.42
C ALA A 270 -42.99 9.29 29.13
N TYR A 271 -43.69 10.39 29.32
CA TYR A 271 -45.11 10.54 29.04
C TYR A 271 -45.38 11.80 28.25
N VAL A 272 -46.47 11.78 27.50
CA VAL A 272 -47.06 12.95 26.84
C VAL A 272 -48.53 13.07 27.23
N PHE A 273 -49.06 14.30 27.31
CA PHE A 273 -50.48 14.53 27.46
C PHE A 273 -51.11 14.65 26.07
N ARG A 274 -51.86 13.60 25.65
CA ARG A 274 -52.61 13.56 24.41
C ARG A 274 -54.01 14.13 24.69
N LEU A 275 -54.49 14.96 23.77
CA LEU A 275 -55.84 15.49 23.82
C LEU A 275 -56.82 14.58 23.10
N ASP A 276 -57.84 14.05 23.82
CA ASP A 276 -58.91 13.25 23.29
C ASP A 276 -60.23 14.00 23.55
N GLY A 277 -60.74 14.66 22.51
CA GLY A 277 -61.87 15.63 22.70
C GLY A 277 -61.40 16.83 23.52
N GLU A 278 -61.95 17.00 24.72
CA GLU A 278 -61.63 18.04 25.68
C GLU A 278 -60.89 17.50 26.95
N VAL A 279 -60.51 16.20 26.91
CA VAL A 279 -59.89 15.52 28.04
C VAL A 279 -58.44 15.18 27.73
N LEU A 280 -57.54 15.42 28.71
CA LEU A 280 -56.16 15.03 28.61
C LEU A 280 -55.95 13.58 29.06
N LEU A 281 -55.27 12.81 28.24
CA LEU A 281 -54.88 11.44 28.52
C LEU A 281 -53.36 11.38 28.66
N ARG A 282 -52.90 10.96 29.81
CA ARG A 282 -51.47 10.70 30.07
C ARG A 282 -51.02 9.42 29.38
N THR A 283 -50.32 9.56 28.27
CA THR A 283 -49.91 8.44 27.39
C THR A 283 -48.42 8.16 27.58
N PRO A 284 -48.04 6.93 27.93
CA PRO A 284 -46.63 6.55 28.02
C PRO A 284 -46.03 6.47 26.59
N VAL A 285 -44.83 7.02 26.42
CA VAL A 285 -44.14 7.06 25.16
C VAL A 285 -42.72 6.56 25.28
N THR A 286 -42.23 5.94 24.19
CA THR A 286 -40.81 5.64 24.08
C THR A 286 -40.17 6.71 23.21
N THR A 287 -39.17 7.41 23.79
CA THR A 287 -38.44 8.47 23.09
C THR A 287 -37.24 7.89 22.33
N GLY A 288 -36.98 8.39 21.13
CA GLY A 288 -35.81 8.10 20.31
C GLY A 288 -34.84 9.28 20.28
N ARG A 289 -34.23 9.52 19.10
CA ARG A 289 -33.24 10.58 18.92
C ARG A 289 -33.85 12.01 19.00
N HIS A 290 -33.03 12.94 19.44
CA HIS A 290 -33.35 14.37 19.38
C HIS A 290 -32.96 14.92 17.98
N VAL A 291 -33.85 15.74 17.40
CA VAL A 291 -33.62 16.46 16.13
C VAL A 291 -33.94 17.93 16.36
N GLY A 292 -32.94 18.72 16.66
CA GLY A 292 -33.14 20.12 17.12
C GLY A 292 -33.96 20.19 18.41
N GLU A 293 -35.08 20.94 18.41
CA GLU A 293 -36.01 21.05 19.51
C GLU A 293 -37.04 19.91 19.59
N LEU A 294 -37.02 19.02 18.59
CA LEU A 294 -37.97 17.90 18.52
C LEU A 294 -37.34 16.59 19.05
N VAL A 295 -38.18 15.76 19.63
CA VAL A 295 -37.82 14.39 20.07
C VAL A 295 -38.70 13.43 19.27
N VAL A 296 -38.04 12.46 18.62
CA VAL A 296 -38.75 11.40 17.92
C VAL A 296 -39.36 10.46 18.92
N VAL A 297 -40.65 10.16 18.74
CA VAL A 297 -41.39 9.16 19.53
C VAL A 297 -41.46 7.88 18.70
N THR A 298 -40.88 6.80 19.23
CA THR A 298 -40.81 5.50 18.54
C THR A 298 -42.02 4.62 18.82
N SER A 299 -42.71 4.87 19.95
CA SER A 299 -43.99 4.19 20.28
C SER A 299 -44.80 5.01 21.25
N GLY A 300 -46.13 4.78 21.24
CA GLY A 300 -47.08 5.45 22.17
C GLY A 300 -47.86 6.60 21.57
N LEU A 301 -47.49 7.09 20.37
CA LEU A 301 -48.25 8.12 19.63
C LEU A 301 -48.41 7.74 18.16
N ASN A 302 -49.51 8.16 17.57
CA ASN A 302 -49.72 8.08 16.14
C ASN A 302 -49.63 9.47 15.49
N GLY A 303 -49.30 9.48 14.19
CA GLY A 303 -49.26 10.73 13.42
C GLY A 303 -50.62 11.42 13.39
N GLY A 304 -50.63 12.75 13.66
CA GLY A 304 -51.86 13.57 13.68
C GLY A 304 -52.55 13.68 15.04
N GLU A 305 -52.12 12.96 16.06
CA GLU A 305 -52.62 13.15 17.45
C GLU A 305 -52.17 14.50 18.01
N ARG A 306 -53.04 15.15 18.77
CA ARG A 306 -52.78 16.45 19.39
C ARG A 306 -52.16 16.26 20.76
N VAL A 307 -51.02 16.90 21.01
CA VAL A 307 -50.30 16.81 22.28
C VAL A 307 -50.12 18.20 22.89
N VAL A 308 -50.10 18.27 24.23
CA VAL A 308 -49.80 19.51 24.94
C VAL A 308 -48.30 19.77 24.93
N VAL A 309 -47.90 21.01 24.63
CA VAL A 309 -46.50 21.40 24.49
C VAL A 309 -46.01 22.41 25.56
N ARG A 310 -46.92 22.95 26.37
CA ARG A 310 -46.59 23.93 27.44
C ARG A 310 -47.16 23.48 28.77
N ASP A 311 -46.47 23.82 29.85
CA ASP A 311 -46.87 23.61 31.22
C ASP A 311 -47.26 22.16 31.58
N VAL A 312 -46.65 21.20 30.87
CA VAL A 312 -46.98 19.76 31.01
C VAL A 312 -46.81 19.23 32.43
N ALA A 313 -45.93 19.82 33.24
CA ALA A 313 -45.68 19.42 34.63
C ALA A 313 -46.85 19.77 35.59
N ALA A 314 -47.73 20.69 35.20
CA ALA A 314 -48.89 21.11 35.97
C ALA A 314 -50.17 20.34 35.63
N LEU A 315 -50.11 19.45 34.65
CA LEU A 315 -51.29 18.73 34.15
C LEU A 315 -51.47 17.37 34.86
N SER A 316 -52.72 16.94 34.95
CA SER A 316 -53.12 15.65 35.52
C SER A 316 -53.92 14.84 34.49
N ASP A 317 -53.86 13.52 34.60
CA ASP A 317 -54.64 12.61 33.77
C ASP A 317 -56.15 12.83 34.00
N GLY A 318 -56.93 12.85 32.91
CA GLY A 318 -58.35 13.11 32.97
C GLY A 318 -58.77 14.59 33.11
N MET A 319 -57.82 15.54 33.09
CA MET A 319 -58.12 16.97 33.21
C MET A 319 -58.84 17.49 31.96
N GLN A 320 -59.93 18.25 32.16
CA GLN A 320 -60.62 18.94 31.06
C GLN A 320 -59.93 20.24 30.72
N VAL A 321 -59.68 20.47 29.45
CA VAL A 321 -58.98 21.67 28.95
C VAL A 321 -59.67 22.24 27.73
N SER A 322 -59.78 23.57 27.65
CA SER A 322 -60.10 24.27 26.41
C SER A 322 -58.84 24.49 25.60
N ALA A 323 -58.67 23.78 24.49
CA ALA A 323 -57.44 23.86 23.70
C ALA A 323 -57.35 25.18 22.92
N VAL A 324 -56.32 25.98 23.20
CA VAL A 324 -55.85 27.04 22.32
C VAL A 324 -54.83 26.46 21.36
N GLN A 325 -55.09 26.51 20.06
CA GLN A 325 -54.17 26.02 19.07
C GLN A 325 -52.99 26.98 18.88
N ASP A 326 -51.78 26.59 19.30
CA ASP A 326 -50.57 27.26 18.87
C ASP A 326 -50.30 26.83 17.41
N GLY A 327 -50.45 27.72 16.46
CA GLY A 327 -50.51 27.45 15.01
C GLY A 327 -49.17 27.06 14.36
N LYS A 328 -48.42 26.10 14.90
CA LYS A 328 -47.28 25.46 14.24
C LYS A 328 -47.54 23.97 14.01
N THR A 329 -48.25 23.65 12.95
CA THR A 329 -48.13 22.36 12.29
C THR A 329 -46.71 22.31 11.67
N ALA A 330 -45.87 21.41 12.14
CA ALA A 330 -44.67 21.04 11.40
C ALA A 330 -45.17 20.35 10.10
N GLY A 331 -45.08 21.08 9.01
CA GLY A 331 -45.34 20.52 7.68
C GLY A 331 -44.23 19.54 7.26
N PRO A 332 -44.45 18.76 6.21
CA PRO A 332 -43.65 17.61 5.80
C PRO A 332 -42.20 17.94 5.47
#